data_3a1d0fb34b619e5fd663c174a8ac9862
#
_entry.id   3a1d0fb34b619e5fd663c174a8ac9862
#
_cell.length_a   1.000
_cell.length_b   1.000
_cell.length_c   1.000
_cell.angle_alpha   90.00
_cell.angle_beta   90.00
_cell.angle_gamma   90.00
#
_symmetry.space_group_name_H-M   'P 1'
#
loop_
_entity.id
_entity.type
_entity.pdbx_description
1 polymer ?
#
loop_
_entity_poly.entity_id
_entity_poly.type
_entity_poly.pdbx_seq_one_letter_code
_entity_poly.pdbx_strand_id
1 'polypeptide(L)'
;MSWLKKLVPPRIRTDSAATRKRSVPEGLWEKCERCGAVLYGPELEENLEVCPKCAFHRPIRARARLAAFLDPDGLREIGGELAPTDVLRFRDQKKYSDRIRAAQKATGERDALVVMEGSLKRMPMVAAAFDFAFMGGSMGSVVGERFARGAERALELGAGYVCFSASGGARMQERLFSLLQMAKTSAALGKLRAAGLPYISVMTHPTTGGVSASFAMLGDVNIAEPDALIGFAGPRVIEQTVRETLPEGFQRSEFLLEHGAIDQICDRRQLRDRIATLMAMMLRQPMPRDEAA
;
A
#
# COMPACT_ATOMS: atom_id res chain seq x y z
N MET A 1 -61.26 40.87 41.32
CA MET A 1 -59.88 41.33 41.66
C MET A 1 -59.15 40.18 42.30
N SER A 2 -58.24 39.52 41.55
CA SER A 2 -57.63 38.24 41.91
C SER A 2 -56.27 38.49 42.53
N TRP A 3 -56.11 38.18 43.81
CA TRP A 3 -54.93 38.27 44.63
C TRP A 3 -53.95 37.09 44.42
N LEU A 4 -54.30 36.14 43.56
CA LEU A 4 -53.53 34.95 43.24
C LEU A 4 -52.29 35.16 42.30
N LYS A 5 -52.04 36.40 41.83
CA LYS A 5 -50.90 36.70 40.93
C LYS A 5 -49.58 36.95 41.68
N LYS A 6 -49.54 36.87 43.03
CA LYS A 6 -48.32 37.17 43.83
C LYS A 6 -47.57 35.95 44.34
N LEU A 7 -47.86 34.73 43.92
CA LEU A 7 -47.25 33.51 44.44
C LEU A 7 -46.41 32.76 43.40
N VAL A 8 -45.98 33.40 42.30
CA VAL A 8 -45.03 32.78 41.38
C VAL A 8 -43.62 33.26 41.75
N PRO A 9 -42.75 32.38 42.25
CA PRO A 9 -41.38 32.78 42.54
C PRO A 9 -40.67 33.19 41.23
N PRO A 10 -39.72 34.15 41.28
CA PRO A 10 -39.01 34.59 40.10
C PRO A 10 -38.25 33.40 39.48
N ARG A 11 -38.55 33.10 38.23
CA ARG A 11 -37.73 32.16 37.43
C ARG A 11 -36.36 32.82 37.22
N ILE A 12 -35.35 32.31 37.91
CA ILE A 12 -33.96 32.62 37.64
C ILE A 12 -33.71 32.04 36.21
N ARG A 13 -33.60 32.92 35.23
CA ARG A 13 -32.97 32.58 33.96
C ARG A 13 -31.49 32.41 34.23
N THR A 14 -31.05 31.19 34.44
CA THR A 14 -29.66 30.83 34.24
C THR A 14 -29.42 30.91 32.73
N ASP A 15 -28.85 32.01 32.27
CA ASP A 15 -28.14 32.06 31.03
C ASP A 15 -26.95 31.08 31.14
N SER A 16 -27.22 29.82 30.92
CA SER A 16 -26.17 28.87 30.64
C SER A 16 -25.58 29.32 29.29
N ALA A 17 -24.51 30.14 29.38
CA ALA A 17 -23.60 30.28 28.27
C ALA A 17 -23.23 28.85 27.88
N ALA A 18 -23.86 28.35 26.85
CA ALA A 18 -23.51 27.09 26.21
C ALA A 18 -22.05 27.26 25.80
N THR A 19 -21.14 26.84 26.67
CA THR A 19 -19.77 26.58 26.30
C THR A 19 -19.89 25.60 25.12
N ARG A 20 -19.74 26.12 23.91
CA ARG A 20 -19.57 25.29 22.71
C ARG A 20 -18.44 24.34 23.06
N LYS A 21 -18.79 23.12 23.45
CA LYS A 21 -17.84 22.03 23.45
C LYS A 21 -17.27 22.02 22.04
N ARG A 22 -16.03 22.46 21.89
CA ARG A 22 -15.28 22.25 20.66
C ARG A 22 -15.26 20.75 20.46
N SER A 23 -16.14 20.25 19.60
CA SER A 23 -16.05 18.87 19.16
C SER A 23 -14.70 18.74 18.48
N VAL A 24 -13.85 17.88 19.02
CA VAL A 24 -12.61 17.49 18.35
C VAL A 24 -13.03 16.96 16.99
N PRO A 25 -12.46 17.45 15.86
CA PRO A 25 -12.82 16.94 14.54
C PRO A 25 -12.71 15.41 14.51
N GLU A 26 -13.72 14.75 13.97
CA GLU A 26 -13.68 13.31 13.77
C GLU A 26 -12.47 12.96 12.88
N GLY A 27 -11.67 11.95 13.25
CA GLY A 27 -10.46 11.54 12.53
C GLY A 27 -9.16 12.14 13.04
N LEU A 28 -9.20 13.07 14.02
CA LEU A 28 -7.97 13.65 14.58
C LEU A 28 -7.21 12.66 15.50
N TRP A 29 -7.91 11.70 16.08
CA TRP A 29 -7.37 10.67 16.96
C TRP A 29 -7.78 9.29 16.48
N GLU A 30 -6.81 8.41 16.34
CA GLU A 30 -7.00 7.03 15.92
C GLU A 30 -6.47 6.06 16.97
N LYS A 31 -7.06 4.87 17.04
CA LYS A 31 -6.62 3.82 17.94
C LYS A 31 -5.76 2.81 17.18
N CYS A 32 -4.58 2.51 17.71
CA CYS A 32 -3.75 1.45 17.14
C CYS A 32 -4.44 0.09 17.31
N GLU A 33 -4.61 -0.64 16.22
CA GLU A 33 -5.27 -1.95 16.22
C GLU A 33 -4.49 -3.00 17.02
N ARG A 34 -3.14 -2.87 17.09
CA ARG A 34 -2.27 -3.84 17.78
C ARG A 34 -2.15 -3.58 19.27
N CYS A 35 -1.83 -2.36 19.70
CA CYS A 35 -1.56 -2.05 21.12
C CYS A 35 -2.67 -1.24 21.81
N GLY A 36 -3.69 -0.80 21.07
CA GLY A 36 -4.80 -0.03 21.61
C GLY A 36 -4.47 1.42 21.98
N ALA A 37 -3.25 1.90 21.78
CA ALA A 37 -2.86 3.27 22.05
C ALA A 37 -3.64 4.26 21.19
N VAL A 38 -4.03 5.39 21.77
CA VAL A 38 -4.64 6.51 21.06
C VAL A 38 -3.52 7.32 20.42
N LEU A 39 -3.59 7.53 19.12
CA LEU A 39 -2.58 8.16 18.29
C LEU A 39 -3.14 9.44 17.66
N TYR A 40 -2.31 10.45 17.53
CA TYR A 40 -2.66 11.69 16.86
C TYR A 40 -2.41 11.52 15.35
N GLY A 41 -3.43 11.76 14.50
CA GLY A 41 -3.37 11.51 13.06
C GLY A 41 -2.18 12.16 12.35
N PRO A 42 -1.93 13.47 12.51
CA PRO A 42 -0.76 14.12 11.89
C PRO A 42 0.58 13.52 12.30
N GLU A 43 0.77 13.17 13.59
CA GLU A 43 1.99 12.48 14.06
C GLU A 43 2.16 11.10 13.42
N LEU A 44 1.03 10.42 13.18
CA LEU A 44 1.02 9.13 12.53
C LEU A 44 1.38 9.23 11.03
N GLU A 45 0.87 10.25 10.34
CA GLU A 45 1.24 10.54 8.95
C GLU A 45 2.74 10.87 8.83
N GLU A 46 3.28 11.74 9.70
CA GLU A 46 4.71 12.05 9.76
C GLU A 46 5.56 10.79 10.03
N ASN A 47 5.05 9.87 10.84
CA ASN A 47 5.71 8.59 11.12
C ASN A 47 5.36 7.50 10.08
N LEU A 48 4.90 7.90 8.89
CA LEU A 48 4.57 7.01 7.77
C LEU A 48 3.57 5.89 8.14
N GLU A 49 2.54 6.19 8.92
CA GLU A 49 1.57 5.20 9.38
C GLU A 49 2.17 4.06 10.22
N VAL A 50 3.31 4.28 10.85
CA VAL A 50 3.90 3.35 11.81
C VAL A 50 3.57 3.79 13.23
N CYS A 51 2.99 2.91 14.03
CA CYS A 51 2.62 3.23 15.41
C CYS A 51 3.87 3.58 16.25
N PRO A 52 3.98 4.78 16.84
CA PRO A 52 5.15 5.17 17.61
C PRO A 52 5.29 4.38 18.94
N LYS A 53 4.23 3.68 19.38
CA LYS A 53 4.25 2.92 20.65
C LYS A 53 4.66 1.46 20.48
N CYS A 54 4.24 0.80 19.40
CA CYS A 54 4.49 -0.63 19.22
C CYS A 54 5.10 -0.98 17.86
N ALA A 55 5.46 0.01 17.05
CA ALA A 55 6.00 -0.14 15.71
C ALA A 55 5.11 -0.96 14.75
N PHE A 56 3.80 -1.03 15.00
CA PHE A 56 2.87 -1.67 14.09
C PHE A 56 2.76 -0.85 12.80
N HIS A 57 2.99 -1.50 11.66
CA HIS A 57 2.90 -0.92 10.33
C HIS A 57 1.45 -0.96 9.85
N ARG A 58 0.76 0.16 9.95
CA ARG A 58 -0.62 0.32 9.48
C ARG A 58 -0.66 0.43 7.94
N PRO A 59 -1.82 0.16 7.30
CA PRO A 59 -1.98 0.42 5.87
C PRO A 59 -1.65 1.87 5.52
N ILE A 60 -0.88 2.08 4.45
CA ILE A 60 -0.58 3.40 3.89
C ILE A 60 -1.07 3.45 2.44
N ARG A 61 -1.60 4.58 2.02
CA ARG A 61 -2.11 4.78 0.66
C ARG A 61 -0.95 4.85 -0.35
N ALA A 62 -1.20 4.39 -1.58
CA ALA A 62 -0.17 4.32 -2.61
C ALA A 62 0.53 5.66 -2.86
N ARG A 63 -0.21 6.75 -3.01
CA ARG A 63 0.37 8.08 -3.26
C ARG A 63 1.19 8.60 -2.09
N ALA A 64 0.71 8.42 -0.86
CA ALA A 64 1.45 8.81 0.34
C ALA A 64 2.77 8.02 0.45
N ARG A 65 2.75 6.72 0.15
CA ARG A 65 3.96 5.89 0.11
C ARG A 65 4.96 6.37 -0.94
N LEU A 66 4.50 6.64 -2.16
CA LEU A 66 5.37 7.11 -3.24
C LEU A 66 5.93 8.51 -2.96
N ALA A 67 5.12 9.41 -2.39
CA ALA A 67 5.56 10.75 -1.98
C ALA A 67 6.62 10.72 -0.87
N ALA A 68 6.52 9.75 0.06
CA ALA A 68 7.54 9.55 1.09
C ALA A 68 8.81 8.86 0.57
N PHE A 69 8.71 8.12 -0.51
CA PHE A 69 9.80 7.33 -1.08
C PHE A 69 10.61 8.10 -2.12
N LEU A 70 9.97 8.76 -3.08
CA LEU A 70 10.61 9.51 -4.15
C LEU A 70 10.94 10.94 -3.71
N ASP A 71 11.89 11.56 -4.40
CA ASP A 71 12.16 12.98 -4.25
C ASP A 71 10.93 13.79 -4.75
N PRO A 72 10.66 14.97 -4.16
CA PRO A 72 9.42 15.71 -4.45
C PRO A 72 9.37 16.28 -5.88
N ASP A 73 10.52 16.46 -6.50
CA ASP A 73 10.62 17.12 -7.80
C ASP A 73 10.58 16.13 -8.97
N GLY A 74 9.98 16.54 -10.08
CA GLY A 74 10.00 15.81 -11.34
C GLY A 74 9.14 14.54 -11.37
N LEU A 75 8.20 14.38 -10.45
CA LEU A 75 7.31 13.23 -10.41
C LEU A 75 6.36 13.20 -11.63
N ARG A 76 6.29 12.06 -12.30
CA ARG A 76 5.38 11.82 -13.41
C ARG A 76 4.68 10.46 -13.27
N GLU A 77 3.35 10.48 -13.29
CA GLU A 77 2.56 9.24 -13.23
C GLU A 77 2.58 8.51 -14.58
N ILE A 78 2.78 7.19 -14.55
CA ILE A 78 2.82 6.32 -15.72
C ILE A 78 1.51 5.52 -15.77
N GLY A 79 0.80 5.62 -16.91
CA GLY A 79 -0.46 4.90 -17.12
C GLY A 79 -1.61 5.38 -16.22
N GLY A 80 -1.55 6.61 -15.69
CA GLY A 80 -2.60 7.18 -14.86
C GLY A 80 -3.94 7.33 -15.57
N GLU A 81 -3.94 7.39 -16.90
CA GLU A 81 -5.14 7.44 -17.75
C GLU A 81 -5.90 6.11 -17.82
N LEU A 82 -5.24 4.99 -17.54
CA LEU A 82 -5.83 3.66 -17.63
C LEU A 82 -6.88 3.43 -16.55
N ALA A 83 -7.99 2.85 -16.97
CA ALA A 83 -9.09 2.47 -16.07
C ALA A 83 -9.62 1.07 -16.43
N PRO A 84 -10.08 0.29 -15.45
CA PRO A 84 -10.60 -1.05 -15.69
C PRO A 84 -11.92 -1.01 -16.46
N THR A 85 -12.09 -2.01 -17.34
CA THR A 85 -13.30 -2.19 -18.14
C THR A 85 -13.91 -3.55 -17.84
N ASP A 86 -15.22 -3.60 -17.60
CA ASP A 86 -15.95 -4.84 -17.36
C ASP A 86 -16.30 -5.53 -18.70
N VAL A 87 -15.27 -6.08 -19.36
CA VAL A 87 -15.41 -6.78 -20.66
C VAL A 87 -16.27 -8.04 -20.53
N LEU A 88 -16.20 -8.73 -19.39
CA LEU A 88 -16.89 -9.98 -19.14
C LEU A 88 -18.33 -9.79 -18.63
N ARG A 89 -18.74 -8.56 -18.36
CA ARG A 89 -20.02 -8.24 -17.71
C ARG A 89 -20.22 -9.09 -16.45
N PHE A 90 -19.15 -9.21 -15.64
CA PHE A 90 -19.13 -10.07 -14.45
C PHE A 90 -20.14 -9.60 -13.42
N ARG A 91 -20.87 -10.56 -12.88
CA ARG A 91 -21.82 -10.35 -11.79
C ARG A 91 -21.80 -11.54 -10.84
N ASP A 92 -21.63 -11.24 -9.57
CA ASP A 92 -21.93 -12.11 -8.43
C ASP A 92 -23.13 -11.48 -7.66
N GLN A 93 -22.96 -11.15 -6.40
CA GLN A 93 -23.95 -10.37 -5.62
C GLN A 93 -24.08 -8.92 -6.14
N LYS A 94 -23.00 -8.37 -6.74
CA LYS A 94 -22.95 -7.02 -7.33
C LYS A 94 -22.26 -7.09 -8.69
N LYS A 95 -22.61 -6.17 -9.60
CA LYS A 95 -21.91 -6.05 -10.89
C LYS A 95 -20.49 -5.56 -10.65
N TYR A 96 -19.53 -6.04 -11.44
CA TYR A 96 -18.13 -5.60 -11.36
C TYR A 96 -18.00 -4.09 -11.63
N SER A 97 -18.72 -3.58 -12.62
CA SER A 97 -18.77 -2.15 -12.92
C SER A 97 -19.23 -1.28 -11.73
N ASP A 98 -20.10 -1.80 -10.86
CA ASP A 98 -20.55 -1.09 -9.64
C ASP A 98 -19.45 -1.12 -8.56
N ARG A 99 -18.73 -2.24 -8.45
CA ARG A 99 -17.58 -2.36 -7.54
C ARG A 99 -16.45 -1.40 -7.93
N ILE A 100 -16.13 -1.30 -9.24
CA ILE A 100 -15.14 -0.35 -9.76
C ILE A 100 -15.53 1.07 -9.36
N ARG A 101 -16.74 1.51 -9.69
CA ARG A 101 -17.21 2.88 -9.37
C ARG A 101 -17.17 3.17 -7.87
N ALA A 102 -17.57 2.21 -7.05
CA ALA A 102 -17.52 2.36 -5.60
C ALA A 102 -16.08 2.49 -5.09
N ALA A 103 -15.14 1.67 -5.59
CA ALA A 103 -13.73 1.74 -5.24
C ALA A 103 -13.11 3.06 -5.68
N GLN A 104 -13.36 3.49 -6.93
CA GLN A 104 -12.88 4.79 -7.46
C GLN A 104 -13.39 5.96 -6.61
N LYS A 105 -14.67 5.95 -6.24
CA LYS A 105 -15.24 7.00 -5.37
C LYS A 105 -14.61 7.01 -3.97
N ALA A 106 -14.36 5.84 -3.40
CA ALA A 106 -13.81 5.71 -2.05
C ALA A 106 -12.34 6.05 -1.97
N THR A 107 -11.57 5.75 -3.04
CA THR A 107 -10.11 5.89 -3.02
C THR A 107 -9.59 7.11 -3.75
N GLY A 108 -10.33 7.63 -4.71
CA GLY A 108 -9.86 8.64 -5.67
C GLY A 108 -8.96 8.06 -6.77
N GLU A 109 -8.62 6.76 -6.69
CA GLU A 109 -7.76 6.11 -7.67
C GLU A 109 -8.57 5.43 -8.79
N ARG A 110 -7.99 5.32 -9.97
CA ARG A 110 -8.63 4.62 -11.10
C ARG A 110 -8.49 3.11 -11.01
N ASP A 111 -7.39 2.63 -10.41
CA ASP A 111 -7.14 1.21 -10.13
C ASP A 111 -6.14 1.06 -8.97
N ALA A 112 -5.87 -0.17 -8.55
CA ALA A 112 -5.14 -0.52 -7.34
C ALA A 112 -3.62 -0.23 -7.38
N LEU A 113 -3.02 0.07 -8.53
CA LEU A 113 -1.59 0.34 -8.66
C LEU A 113 -1.35 1.78 -9.15
N VAL A 114 -0.51 2.51 -8.45
CA VAL A 114 0.04 3.80 -8.89
C VAL A 114 1.50 3.59 -9.25
N VAL A 115 1.93 4.09 -10.40
CA VAL A 115 3.33 4.01 -10.87
C VAL A 115 3.83 5.42 -11.15
N MET A 116 4.97 5.77 -10.59
CA MET A 116 5.61 7.07 -10.75
C MET A 116 7.03 6.93 -11.27
N GLU A 117 7.38 7.78 -12.21
CA GLU A 117 8.75 8.11 -12.56
C GLU A 117 9.19 9.30 -11.70
N GLY A 118 10.44 9.30 -11.24
CA GLY A 118 11.02 10.37 -10.45
C GLY A 118 12.48 10.09 -10.14
N SER A 119 12.93 10.53 -8.97
CA SER A 119 14.27 10.20 -8.47
C SER A 119 14.19 9.73 -7.01
N LEU A 120 15.23 9.03 -6.59
CA LEU A 120 15.46 8.61 -5.22
C LEU A 120 16.86 9.07 -4.82
N LYS A 121 16.95 10.07 -3.94
CA LYS A 121 18.23 10.72 -3.60
C LYS A 121 19.02 11.10 -4.87
N ARG A 122 18.33 11.74 -5.82
CA ARG A 122 18.82 12.20 -7.13
C ARG A 122 19.18 11.10 -8.15
N MET A 123 18.99 9.82 -7.82
CA MET A 123 19.11 8.74 -8.80
C MET A 123 17.78 8.58 -9.54
N PRO A 124 17.76 8.55 -10.88
CA PRO A 124 16.56 8.24 -11.64
C PRO A 124 15.94 6.92 -11.17
N MET A 125 14.63 6.91 -10.97
CA MET A 125 13.92 5.77 -10.40
C MET A 125 12.50 5.67 -10.96
N VAL A 126 12.03 4.45 -11.13
CA VAL A 126 10.60 4.18 -11.29
C VAL A 126 10.12 3.41 -10.07
N ALA A 127 9.02 3.86 -9.48
CA ALA A 127 8.43 3.22 -8.32
C ALA A 127 6.94 2.98 -8.50
N ALA A 128 6.47 1.82 -8.05
CA ALA A 128 5.07 1.42 -8.05
C ALA A 128 4.60 1.13 -6.63
N ALA A 129 3.38 1.52 -6.29
CA ALA A 129 2.78 1.17 -5.00
C ALA A 129 1.32 0.76 -5.17
N PHE A 130 0.95 -0.29 -4.45
CA PHE A 130 -0.44 -0.74 -4.37
C PHE A 130 -1.25 0.09 -3.39
N ASP A 131 -2.48 0.39 -3.77
CA ASP A 131 -3.51 0.89 -2.87
C ASP A 131 -4.44 -0.28 -2.47
N PHE A 132 -4.23 -0.81 -1.27
CA PHE A 132 -5.02 -1.92 -0.76
C PHE A 132 -6.50 -1.56 -0.59
N ALA A 133 -6.82 -0.28 -0.37
CA ALA A 133 -8.20 0.19 -0.25
C ALA A 133 -8.98 0.05 -1.58
N PHE A 134 -8.28 0.00 -2.73
CA PHE A 134 -8.92 -0.28 -4.00
C PHE A 134 -9.11 -1.79 -4.19
N MET A 135 -10.29 -2.30 -3.90
CA MET A 135 -10.68 -3.71 -4.09
C MET A 135 -9.66 -4.73 -3.51
N GLY A 136 -9.11 -4.44 -2.31
CA GLY A 136 -8.11 -5.29 -1.67
C GLY A 136 -6.77 -5.36 -2.41
N GLY A 137 -6.41 -4.30 -3.15
CA GLY A 137 -5.18 -4.28 -3.93
C GLY A 137 -5.14 -5.34 -5.05
N SER A 138 -6.27 -5.86 -5.47
CA SER A 138 -6.32 -7.00 -6.41
C SER A 138 -5.76 -6.65 -7.79
N MET A 139 -4.92 -7.53 -8.33
CA MET A 139 -4.30 -7.40 -9.64
C MET A 139 -5.31 -7.70 -10.76
N GLY A 140 -5.77 -6.66 -11.46
CA GLY A 140 -6.51 -6.74 -12.71
C GLY A 140 -5.62 -6.38 -13.91
N SER A 141 -6.24 -6.31 -15.09
CA SER A 141 -5.56 -5.98 -16.35
C SER A 141 -4.84 -4.63 -16.31
N VAL A 142 -5.44 -3.62 -15.66
CA VAL A 142 -4.82 -2.29 -15.50
C VAL A 142 -3.59 -2.34 -14.60
N VAL A 143 -3.63 -3.10 -13.52
CA VAL A 143 -2.46 -3.28 -12.62
C VAL A 143 -1.29 -3.87 -13.41
N GLY A 144 -1.53 -4.96 -14.15
CA GLY A 144 -0.48 -5.59 -14.95
C GLY A 144 0.06 -4.69 -16.06
N GLU A 145 -0.81 -3.89 -16.70
CA GLU A 145 -0.41 -2.93 -17.73
C GLU A 145 0.44 -1.80 -17.13
N ARG A 146 0.00 -1.18 -16.03
CA ARG A 146 0.75 -0.12 -15.37
C ARG A 146 2.11 -0.62 -14.88
N PHE A 147 2.15 -1.82 -14.30
CA PHE A 147 3.41 -2.44 -13.88
C PHE A 147 4.37 -2.64 -15.04
N ALA A 148 3.88 -3.20 -16.17
CA ALA A 148 4.69 -3.43 -17.36
C ALA A 148 5.22 -2.12 -17.95
N ARG A 149 4.38 -1.08 -18.06
CA ARG A 149 4.81 0.26 -18.51
C ARG A 149 5.83 0.88 -17.56
N GLY A 150 5.71 0.66 -16.25
CA GLY A 150 6.72 1.09 -15.28
C GLY A 150 8.07 0.42 -15.52
N ALA A 151 8.08 -0.89 -15.73
CA ALA A 151 9.29 -1.64 -16.06
C ALA A 151 9.90 -1.21 -17.40
N GLU A 152 9.07 -0.99 -18.43
CA GLU A 152 9.52 -0.48 -19.74
C GLU A 152 10.10 0.93 -19.61
N ARG A 153 9.48 1.77 -18.79
CA ARG A 153 10.01 3.12 -18.54
C ARG A 153 11.34 3.09 -17.76
N ALA A 154 11.47 2.22 -16.79
CA ALA A 154 12.75 2.02 -16.09
C ALA A 154 13.85 1.57 -17.09
N LEU A 155 13.51 0.68 -18.01
CA LEU A 155 14.41 0.25 -19.09
C LEU A 155 14.85 1.42 -19.99
N GLU A 156 13.92 2.27 -20.45
CA GLU A 156 14.21 3.45 -21.26
C GLU A 156 15.14 4.44 -20.56
N LEU A 157 14.97 4.61 -19.23
CA LEU A 157 15.78 5.51 -18.41
C LEU A 157 17.12 4.93 -17.98
N GLY A 158 17.35 3.62 -18.16
CA GLY A 158 18.48 2.93 -17.53
C GLY A 158 18.43 2.98 -16.00
N ALA A 159 17.23 3.00 -15.43
CA ALA A 159 16.97 3.20 -13.99
C ALA A 159 16.54 1.90 -13.30
N GLY A 160 16.62 1.87 -11.97
CA GLY A 160 16.06 0.81 -11.17
C GLY A 160 14.52 0.90 -11.09
N TYR A 161 13.89 -0.24 -10.80
CA TYR A 161 12.46 -0.34 -10.57
C TYR A 161 12.17 -0.86 -9.16
N VAL A 162 11.22 -0.24 -8.45
CA VAL A 162 10.80 -0.66 -7.11
C VAL A 162 9.29 -0.85 -7.10
N CYS A 163 8.79 -1.93 -6.48
CA CYS A 163 7.35 -2.12 -6.31
C CYS A 163 7.01 -2.43 -4.86
N PHE A 164 6.15 -1.61 -4.26
CA PHE A 164 5.55 -1.82 -2.95
C PHE A 164 4.23 -2.57 -3.12
N SER A 165 4.23 -3.86 -2.81
CA SER A 165 3.08 -4.75 -2.99
C SER A 165 2.21 -4.79 -1.74
N ALA A 166 0.89 -4.57 -1.93
CA ALA A 166 -0.15 -4.78 -0.93
C ALA A 166 -1.40 -5.33 -1.64
N SER A 167 -1.61 -6.64 -1.62
CA SER A 167 -2.61 -7.26 -2.49
C SER A 167 -3.17 -8.58 -1.95
N GLY A 168 -4.47 -8.76 -2.14
CA GLY A 168 -5.15 -10.05 -1.97
C GLY A 168 -4.99 -11.02 -3.15
N GLY A 169 -4.23 -10.65 -4.21
CA GLY A 169 -3.95 -11.51 -5.36
C GLY A 169 -4.68 -11.11 -6.64
N ALA A 170 -4.90 -12.07 -7.54
CA ALA A 170 -5.55 -11.84 -8.83
C ALA A 170 -7.02 -11.43 -8.70
N ARG A 171 -7.45 -10.45 -9.49
CA ARG A 171 -8.83 -9.92 -9.48
C ARG A 171 -9.82 -10.91 -10.05
N MET A 172 -10.60 -11.51 -9.18
CA MET A 172 -11.53 -12.60 -9.52
C MET A 172 -12.57 -12.20 -10.58
N GLN A 173 -12.99 -10.94 -10.59
CA GLN A 173 -13.98 -10.41 -11.54
C GLN A 173 -13.47 -10.36 -13.00
N GLU A 174 -12.15 -10.30 -13.17
CA GLU A 174 -11.51 -10.33 -14.50
C GLU A 174 -11.08 -11.74 -14.94
N ARG A 175 -11.27 -12.75 -14.10
CA ARG A 175 -11.00 -14.17 -14.41
C ARG A 175 -9.62 -14.38 -15.03
N LEU A 176 -9.57 -15.03 -16.21
CA LEU A 176 -8.33 -15.33 -16.91
C LEU A 176 -7.50 -14.07 -17.26
N PHE A 177 -8.13 -12.93 -17.53
CA PHE A 177 -7.40 -11.70 -17.80
C PHE A 177 -6.52 -11.28 -16.63
N SER A 178 -6.98 -11.44 -15.39
CA SER A 178 -6.17 -11.15 -14.20
C SER A 178 -5.02 -12.14 -14.02
N LEU A 179 -5.21 -13.41 -14.35
CA LEU A 179 -4.16 -14.42 -14.25
C LEU A 179 -3.07 -14.21 -15.33
N LEU A 180 -3.45 -13.79 -16.54
CA LEU A 180 -2.49 -13.46 -17.61
C LEU A 180 -1.57 -12.28 -17.23
N GLN A 181 -1.95 -11.44 -16.25
CA GLN A 181 -1.07 -10.37 -15.79
C GLN A 181 0.18 -10.91 -15.09
N MET A 182 0.12 -12.10 -14.48
CA MET A 182 1.30 -12.75 -13.91
C MET A 182 2.39 -12.99 -14.99
N ALA A 183 2.01 -13.54 -16.13
CA ALA A 183 2.93 -13.75 -17.24
C ALA A 183 3.44 -12.41 -17.82
N LYS A 184 2.55 -11.43 -17.99
CA LYS A 184 2.88 -10.11 -18.53
C LYS A 184 3.90 -9.37 -17.66
N THR A 185 3.68 -9.31 -16.35
CA THR A 185 4.59 -8.65 -15.41
C THR A 185 5.93 -9.37 -15.31
N SER A 186 5.93 -10.71 -15.31
CA SER A 186 7.16 -11.52 -15.32
C SER A 186 7.98 -11.30 -16.61
N ALA A 187 7.31 -11.21 -17.77
CA ALA A 187 7.98 -10.91 -19.04
C ALA A 187 8.60 -9.50 -19.04
N ALA A 188 7.94 -8.50 -18.44
CA ALA A 188 8.48 -7.16 -18.30
C ALA A 188 9.74 -7.13 -17.40
N LEU A 189 9.72 -7.86 -16.29
CA LEU A 189 10.91 -8.03 -15.43
C LEU A 189 12.03 -8.78 -16.13
N GLY A 190 11.71 -9.76 -16.99
CA GLY A 190 12.69 -10.45 -17.84
C GLY A 190 13.47 -9.50 -18.74
N LYS A 191 12.82 -8.45 -19.26
CA LYS A 191 13.50 -7.40 -20.05
C LYS A 191 14.46 -6.56 -19.19
N LEU A 192 14.05 -6.15 -17.98
CA LEU A 192 14.92 -5.42 -17.04
C LEU A 192 16.15 -6.25 -16.68
N ARG A 193 15.96 -7.52 -16.34
CA ARG A 193 17.03 -8.44 -16.00
C ARG A 193 18.01 -8.62 -17.17
N ALA A 194 17.51 -8.78 -18.39
CA ALA A 194 18.35 -8.90 -19.59
C ALA A 194 19.19 -7.65 -19.84
N ALA A 195 18.70 -6.46 -19.43
CA ALA A 195 19.43 -5.20 -19.52
C ALA A 195 20.36 -4.94 -18.29
N GLY A 196 20.38 -5.83 -17.29
CA GLY A 196 21.15 -5.65 -16.07
C GLY A 196 20.64 -4.55 -15.15
N LEU A 197 19.34 -4.20 -15.26
CA LEU A 197 18.71 -3.19 -14.42
C LEU A 197 17.99 -3.82 -13.24
N PRO A 198 18.20 -3.31 -12.01
CA PRO A 198 17.69 -3.92 -10.81
C PRO A 198 16.20 -3.69 -10.62
N TYR A 199 15.54 -4.74 -10.11
CA TYR A 199 14.17 -4.70 -9.60
C TYR A 199 14.17 -5.06 -8.12
N ILE A 200 13.74 -4.15 -7.24
CA ILE A 200 13.55 -4.41 -5.81
C ILE A 200 12.06 -4.55 -5.53
N SER A 201 11.69 -5.69 -4.96
CA SER A 201 10.34 -5.94 -4.48
C SER A 201 10.25 -5.64 -2.98
N VAL A 202 9.27 -4.85 -2.59
CA VAL A 202 8.94 -4.55 -1.19
C VAL A 202 7.55 -5.09 -0.89
N MET A 203 7.48 -6.17 -0.14
CA MET A 203 6.21 -6.81 0.22
C MET A 203 5.69 -6.24 1.54
N THR A 204 4.48 -5.72 1.51
CA THR A 204 3.80 -5.14 2.67
C THR A 204 2.56 -5.97 3.05
N HIS A 205 1.94 -5.64 4.17
CA HIS A 205 0.79 -6.39 4.67
C HIS A 205 -0.53 -5.99 3.95
N PRO A 206 -1.29 -6.98 3.39
CA PRO A 206 -0.89 -8.33 3.01
C PRO A 206 -0.38 -8.38 1.56
N THR A 207 0.47 -9.35 1.21
CA THR A 207 0.86 -9.64 -0.19
C THR A 207 0.61 -11.11 -0.47
N THR A 208 -0.46 -11.44 -1.20
CA THR A 208 -0.92 -12.82 -1.37
C THR A 208 -1.32 -13.17 -2.80
N GLY A 209 -1.59 -14.44 -3.05
CA GLY A 209 -2.19 -14.97 -4.28
C GLY A 209 -1.33 -14.78 -5.51
N GLY A 210 -1.94 -14.38 -6.63
CA GLY A 210 -1.26 -14.18 -7.91
C GLY A 210 -0.20 -13.08 -7.90
N VAL A 211 -0.25 -12.13 -6.97
CA VAL A 211 0.76 -11.07 -6.84
C VAL A 211 2.02 -11.65 -6.21
N SER A 212 1.92 -12.39 -5.09
CA SER A 212 3.07 -13.08 -4.51
C SER A 212 3.65 -14.14 -5.45
N ALA A 213 2.80 -14.87 -6.17
CA ALA A 213 3.22 -15.90 -7.13
C ALA A 213 3.78 -15.33 -8.46
N SER A 214 3.97 -14.04 -8.56
CA SER A 214 4.55 -13.37 -9.74
C SER A 214 5.56 -12.30 -9.32
N PHE A 215 5.41 -11.09 -9.77
CA PHE A 215 6.41 -10.02 -9.61
C PHE A 215 6.81 -9.70 -8.16
N ALA A 216 5.95 -9.95 -7.17
CA ALA A 216 6.30 -9.65 -5.77
C ALA A 216 7.40 -10.56 -5.20
N MET A 217 7.61 -11.76 -5.77
CA MET A 217 8.70 -12.68 -5.38
C MET A 217 9.78 -12.80 -6.47
N LEU A 218 9.78 -11.91 -7.46
CA LEU A 218 10.76 -11.91 -8.56
C LEU A 218 11.76 -10.74 -8.47
N GLY A 219 11.88 -10.12 -7.28
CA GLY A 219 12.90 -9.10 -7.04
C GLY A 219 14.33 -9.66 -7.11
N ASP A 220 15.27 -8.87 -7.59
CA ASP A 220 16.68 -9.13 -7.37
C ASP A 220 17.04 -9.03 -5.87
N VAL A 221 16.25 -8.22 -5.15
CA VAL A 221 16.18 -8.19 -3.68
C VAL A 221 14.70 -8.14 -3.28
N ASN A 222 14.32 -9.07 -2.40
CA ASN A 222 12.98 -9.20 -1.85
C ASN A 222 12.97 -8.71 -0.39
N ILE A 223 12.37 -7.54 -0.16
CA ILE A 223 12.26 -6.92 1.15
C ILE A 223 10.85 -7.08 1.68
N ALA A 224 10.68 -7.31 2.97
CA ALA A 224 9.37 -7.27 3.62
C ALA A 224 9.32 -6.19 4.71
N GLU A 225 8.13 -5.60 4.93
CA GLU A 225 7.86 -4.85 6.15
C GLU A 225 7.68 -5.81 7.33
N PRO A 226 8.01 -5.40 8.58
CA PRO A 226 7.82 -6.24 9.77
C PRO A 226 6.37 -6.75 9.89
N ASP A 227 6.23 -8.01 10.30
CA ASP A 227 4.95 -8.69 10.55
C ASP A 227 4.00 -8.72 9.33
N ALA A 228 4.50 -8.51 8.12
CA ALA A 228 3.70 -8.57 6.91
C ALA A 228 3.27 -10.03 6.62
N LEU A 229 1.98 -10.21 6.30
CA LEU A 229 1.45 -11.48 5.81
C LEU A 229 1.78 -11.63 4.33
N ILE A 230 2.60 -12.61 4.00
CA ILE A 230 3.06 -12.86 2.62
C ILE A 230 2.93 -14.34 2.33
N GLY A 231 2.19 -14.70 1.29
CA GLY A 231 1.98 -16.09 0.93
C GLY A 231 1.11 -16.25 -0.31
N PHE A 232 0.95 -17.48 -0.79
CA PHE A 232 0.05 -17.73 -1.92
C PHE A 232 -1.39 -17.86 -1.46
N ALA A 233 -1.74 -18.94 -0.78
CA ALA A 233 -3.05 -19.10 -0.15
C ALA A 233 -3.04 -18.48 1.24
N GLY A 234 -4.13 -17.81 1.62
CA GLY A 234 -4.25 -17.27 2.97
C GLY A 234 -4.30 -18.39 4.03
N PRO A 235 -3.86 -18.14 5.29
CA PRO A 235 -3.79 -19.17 6.34
C PRO A 235 -5.11 -19.94 6.52
N ARG A 236 -6.24 -19.25 6.55
CA ARG A 236 -7.58 -19.90 6.68
C ARG A 236 -7.87 -20.89 5.56
N VAL A 237 -7.46 -20.59 4.32
CA VAL A 237 -7.68 -21.48 3.18
C VAL A 237 -6.84 -22.74 3.33
N ILE A 238 -5.59 -22.59 3.78
CA ILE A 238 -4.69 -23.71 4.01
C ILE A 238 -5.25 -24.60 5.14
N GLU A 239 -5.59 -24.03 6.29
CA GLU A 239 -6.15 -24.76 7.43
C GLU A 239 -7.43 -25.54 7.06
N GLN A 240 -8.33 -24.91 6.30
CA GLN A 240 -9.57 -25.55 5.84
C GLN A 240 -9.31 -26.67 4.84
N THR A 241 -8.28 -26.56 4.01
CA THR A 241 -7.96 -27.54 2.96
C THR A 241 -7.17 -28.72 3.51
N VAL A 242 -6.13 -28.42 4.29
CA VAL A 242 -5.23 -29.44 4.86
C VAL A 242 -5.79 -30.02 6.18
N ARG A 243 -6.65 -29.26 6.86
CA ARG A 243 -7.24 -29.59 8.17
C ARG A 243 -6.21 -29.72 9.29
N GLU A 244 -5.13 -28.97 9.19
CA GLU A 244 -4.06 -28.90 10.20
C GLU A 244 -3.96 -27.48 10.76
N THR A 245 -3.46 -27.37 11.99
CA THR A 245 -3.15 -26.09 12.62
C THR A 245 -1.79 -25.61 12.11
N LEU A 246 -1.74 -24.37 11.60
CA LEU A 246 -0.50 -23.78 11.10
C LEU A 246 0.42 -23.38 12.25
N PRO A 247 1.74 -23.43 12.07
CA PRO A 247 2.70 -22.92 13.05
C PRO A 247 2.46 -21.46 13.38
N GLU A 248 2.83 -21.05 14.60
CA GLU A 248 2.80 -19.64 15.00
C GLU A 248 3.69 -18.81 14.06
N GLY A 249 3.20 -17.65 13.65
CA GLY A 249 3.93 -16.79 12.71
C GLY A 249 3.98 -17.27 11.27
N PHE A 250 3.30 -18.35 10.92
CA PHE A 250 3.28 -18.88 9.56
C PHE A 250 2.90 -17.79 8.53
N GLN A 251 3.67 -17.72 7.45
CA GLN A 251 3.56 -16.70 6.39
C GLN A 251 3.80 -15.25 6.85
N ARG A 252 4.35 -15.02 8.05
CA ARG A 252 4.84 -13.69 8.44
C ARG A 252 6.24 -13.45 7.88
N SER A 253 6.58 -12.19 7.70
CA SER A 253 7.89 -11.78 7.17
C SER A 253 9.04 -12.41 7.94
N GLU A 254 8.94 -12.52 9.27
CA GLU A 254 9.95 -13.14 10.14
C GLU A 254 10.14 -14.62 9.82
N PHE A 255 9.03 -15.35 9.69
CA PHE A 255 9.04 -16.75 9.29
C PHE A 255 9.66 -16.94 7.90
N LEU A 256 9.31 -16.07 6.95
CA LEU A 256 9.83 -16.14 5.58
C LEU A 256 11.33 -15.82 5.50
N LEU A 257 11.81 -14.90 6.32
CA LEU A 257 13.22 -14.58 6.42
C LEU A 257 14.01 -15.76 6.97
N GLU A 258 13.53 -16.39 8.06
CA GLU A 258 14.13 -17.58 8.66
C GLU A 258 14.24 -18.75 7.68
N HIS A 259 13.25 -18.89 6.79
CA HIS A 259 13.22 -19.96 5.78
C HIS A 259 13.84 -19.55 4.42
N GLY A 260 14.48 -18.38 4.34
CA GLY A 260 15.19 -17.92 3.14
C GLY A 260 14.30 -17.57 1.95
N ALA A 261 13.00 -17.33 2.19
CA ALA A 261 12.07 -16.93 1.13
C ALA A 261 12.14 -15.44 0.79
N ILE A 262 12.67 -14.61 1.68
CA ILE A 262 12.94 -13.19 1.48
C ILE A 262 14.37 -12.87 1.95
N ASP A 263 14.93 -11.74 1.46
CA ASP A 263 16.31 -11.36 1.73
C ASP A 263 16.47 -10.52 3.00
N GLN A 264 15.46 -9.68 3.32
CA GLN A 264 15.52 -8.84 4.51
C GLN A 264 14.16 -8.33 4.96
N ILE A 265 14.07 -7.99 6.25
CA ILE A 265 12.95 -7.23 6.82
C ILE A 265 13.45 -5.80 7.06
N CYS A 266 12.66 -4.80 6.66
CA CYS A 266 13.01 -3.40 6.80
C CYS A 266 11.83 -2.58 7.30
N ASP A 267 12.04 -1.79 8.36
CA ASP A 267 11.05 -0.82 8.82
C ASP A 267 10.79 0.22 7.73
N ARG A 268 9.53 0.57 7.52
CA ARG A 268 9.07 1.51 6.50
C ARG A 268 9.82 2.84 6.51
N ARG A 269 10.15 3.33 7.69
CA ARG A 269 10.86 4.58 7.91
C ARG A 269 12.31 4.56 7.41
N GLN A 270 12.88 3.37 7.24
CA GLN A 270 14.24 3.14 6.77
C GLN A 270 14.31 2.70 5.29
N LEU A 271 13.18 2.34 4.69
CA LEU A 271 13.12 1.79 3.32
C LEU A 271 13.72 2.73 2.28
N ARG A 272 13.50 4.05 2.39
CA ARG A 272 14.02 5.04 1.45
C ARG A 272 15.56 4.97 1.38
N ASP A 273 16.22 5.01 2.52
CA ASP A 273 17.69 5.01 2.61
C ASP A 273 18.28 3.65 2.24
N ARG A 274 17.62 2.59 2.71
CA ARG A 274 18.04 1.22 2.43
C ARG A 274 17.98 0.89 0.94
N ILE A 275 16.88 1.23 0.29
CA ILE A 275 16.71 0.98 -1.15
C ILE A 275 17.64 1.88 -1.97
N ALA A 276 17.82 3.15 -1.59
CA ALA A 276 18.76 4.03 -2.26
C ALA A 276 20.19 3.45 -2.24
N THR A 277 20.63 2.93 -1.10
CA THR A 277 21.93 2.28 -0.97
C THR A 277 22.05 1.03 -1.86
N LEU A 278 21.05 0.15 -1.83
CA LEU A 278 21.03 -1.06 -2.66
C LEU A 278 21.06 -0.72 -4.15
N MET A 279 20.23 0.23 -4.58
CA MET A 279 20.18 0.68 -5.96
C MET A 279 21.50 1.29 -6.43
N ALA A 280 22.15 2.12 -5.61
CA ALA A 280 23.46 2.68 -5.95
C ALA A 280 24.51 1.58 -6.15
N MET A 281 24.54 0.55 -5.29
CA MET A 281 25.44 -0.59 -5.42
C MET A 281 25.16 -1.39 -6.71
N MET A 282 23.88 -1.74 -6.98
CA MET A 282 23.49 -2.56 -8.12
C MET A 282 23.67 -1.82 -9.45
N LEU A 283 23.43 -0.51 -9.49
CA LEU A 283 23.63 0.35 -10.66
C LEU A 283 25.09 0.88 -10.77
N ARG A 284 26.00 0.52 -9.84
CA ARG A 284 27.37 1.00 -9.77
C ARG A 284 27.48 2.52 -9.80
N GLN A 285 26.55 3.19 -9.08
CA GLN A 285 26.52 4.64 -8.92
C GLN A 285 27.18 5.06 -7.60
N PRO A 286 27.58 6.32 -7.45
CA PRO A 286 28.05 6.84 -6.17
C PRO A 286 27.00 6.62 -5.07
N MET A 287 27.49 6.27 -3.86
CA MET A 287 26.60 6.12 -2.70
C MET A 287 25.83 7.41 -2.43
N PRO A 288 24.50 7.32 -2.18
CA PRO A 288 23.73 8.49 -1.83
C PRO A 288 24.32 9.14 -0.57
N ARG A 289 24.52 10.44 -0.63
CA ARG A 289 24.90 11.20 0.57
C ARG A 289 23.63 11.53 1.33
N ASP A 290 23.69 11.44 2.66
CA ASP A 290 22.62 12.01 3.47
C ASP A 290 22.60 13.52 3.20
N GLU A 291 21.44 14.06 2.89
CA GLU A 291 21.27 15.50 2.82
C GLU A 291 21.58 16.02 4.23
N ALA A 292 22.62 16.86 4.33
CA ALA A 292 22.90 17.54 5.57
C ALA A 292 21.65 18.35 5.95
N ALA A 293 21.09 18.02 7.12
CA ALA A 293 19.89 18.66 7.68
C ALA A 293 20.10 20.17 7.89
#